data_fb3ecdbfcab45d2d74826f06090f228f
#
_entry.id   fb3ecdbfcab45d2d74826f06090f228f
#
_cell.length_a   1.000
_cell.length_b   1.000
_cell.length_c   1.000
_cell.angle_alpha   90.00
_cell.angle_beta   90.00
_cell.angle_gamma   90.00
#
_symmetry.space_group_name_H-M   'P 1'
#
loop_
_entity.id
_entity.type
_entity.pdbx_description
1 polymer ?
#
loop_
_entity_poly.entity_id
_entity_poly.type
_entity_poly.pdbx_seq_one_letter_code
_entity_poly.pdbx_strand_id
1 'polypeptide(L)'
;MKNTLLAFVSIFFCTGLFAQEGIKLGIHGSFPFNDFSDAVVLSAGVDVGYMHALGEGVDAGIMTGFINGFPDTFDGAVDLPNVQFLPLAASVRIWPSNSLSFGGDVGQALGINEGNDGGLYYRPTIGYLFGTNTEINFSYTGIKLDGATWSTVNVGVLHTIQVRPRRL
;
A
#
# COMPACT_ATOMS: atom_id res chain seq x y z
N MET A 1 -7.75 38.57 1.54
CA MET A 1 -6.96 37.34 1.63
C MET A 1 -7.77 36.08 2.01
N LYS A 2 -8.74 36.12 2.94
CA LYS A 2 -9.60 34.94 3.25
C LYS A 2 -10.45 34.46 2.06
N ASN A 3 -11.00 35.38 1.27
CA ASN A 3 -11.88 35.03 0.14
C ASN A 3 -11.13 34.46 -1.07
N THR A 4 -9.85 34.83 -1.23
CA THR A 4 -9.00 34.29 -2.31
C THR A 4 -8.58 32.84 -2.01
N LEU A 5 -8.37 32.51 -0.74
CA LEU A 5 -8.07 31.12 -0.32
C LEU A 5 -9.30 30.21 -0.50
N LEU A 6 -10.51 30.73 -0.19
CA LEU A 6 -11.76 29.98 -0.43
C LEU A 6 -12.01 29.73 -1.91
N ALA A 7 -11.73 30.72 -2.77
CA ALA A 7 -11.86 30.58 -4.23
C ALA A 7 -10.85 29.56 -4.80
N PHE A 8 -9.62 29.54 -4.28
CA PHE A 8 -8.63 28.54 -4.69
C PHE A 8 -9.03 27.12 -4.26
N VAL A 9 -9.56 26.94 -3.04
CA VAL A 9 -10.08 25.66 -2.55
C VAL A 9 -11.29 25.21 -3.38
N SER A 10 -12.19 26.13 -3.78
CA SER A 10 -13.37 25.79 -4.58
C SER A 10 -13.03 25.39 -6.03
N ILE A 11 -11.95 25.91 -6.61
CA ILE A 11 -11.49 25.55 -7.97
C ILE A 11 -10.91 24.13 -7.98
N PHE A 12 -10.29 23.68 -6.88
CA PHE A 12 -9.79 22.31 -6.75
C PHE A 12 -10.91 21.26 -6.64
N PHE A 13 -12.12 21.66 -6.23
CA PHE A 13 -13.27 20.74 -6.10
C PHE A 13 -14.09 20.55 -7.38
N CYS A 14 -13.83 21.32 -8.46
CA CYS A 14 -14.60 21.25 -9.70
C CYS A 14 -14.02 20.38 -10.80
N THR A 15 -12.85 19.77 -10.61
CA THR A 15 -12.37 18.73 -11.54
C THR A 15 -12.96 17.40 -11.11
N GLY A 16 -13.78 16.79 -11.96
CA GLY A 16 -14.44 15.50 -11.68
C GLY A 16 -13.46 14.46 -11.14
N LEU A 17 -13.54 14.23 -9.84
CA LEU A 17 -12.71 13.28 -9.11
C LEU A 17 -13.26 11.88 -9.39
N PHE A 18 -12.42 10.96 -9.83
CA PHE A 18 -12.83 9.61 -10.21
C PHE A 18 -12.29 8.61 -9.21
N ALA A 19 -13.11 8.22 -8.24
CA ALA A 19 -12.87 7.09 -7.38
C ALA A 19 -12.87 5.77 -8.19
N GLN A 20 -11.96 4.84 -7.86
CA GLN A 20 -11.79 3.58 -8.59
C GLN A 20 -12.38 2.40 -7.81
N GLU A 21 -13.67 2.11 -8.05
CA GLU A 21 -14.32 0.94 -7.49
C GLU A 21 -13.90 -0.34 -8.22
N GLY A 22 -13.47 -1.36 -7.48
CA GLY A 22 -13.16 -2.66 -8.04
C GLY A 22 -12.19 -3.49 -7.23
N ILE A 23 -11.81 -4.62 -7.83
CA ILE A 23 -10.79 -5.51 -7.30
C ILE A 23 -9.42 -4.91 -7.63
N LYS A 24 -8.57 -4.77 -6.63
CA LYS A 24 -7.18 -4.33 -6.77
C LYS A 24 -6.26 -5.53 -6.77
N LEU A 25 -5.38 -5.61 -7.75
CA LEU A 25 -4.30 -6.60 -7.83
C LEU A 25 -2.99 -5.88 -7.99
N GLY A 26 -2.01 -6.17 -7.16
CA GLY A 26 -0.73 -5.48 -7.19
C GLY A 26 0.48 -6.35 -6.91
N ILE A 27 1.62 -5.81 -7.28
CA ILE A 27 2.94 -6.32 -6.92
C ILE A 27 3.81 -5.15 -6.44
N HIS A 28 4.70 -5.41 -5.52
CA HIS A 28 5.66 -4.41 -5.07
C HIS A 28 7.02 -5.03 -4.75
N GLY A 29 8.06 -4.26 -5.00
CA GLY A 29 9.41 -4.50 -4.50
C GLY A 29 9.73 -3.50 -3.39
N SER A 30 10.51 -3.92 -2.40
CA SER A 30 10.72 -3.15 -1.18
C SER A 30 12.13 -3.28 -0.66
N PHE A 31 12.65 -2.18 -0.13
CA PHE A 31 13.94 -2.12 0.55
C PHE A 31 13.72 -1.98 2.05
N PRO A 32 14.16 -2.97 2.86
CA PRO A 32 14.12 -2.88 4.31
C PRO A 32 15.09 -1.82 4.83
N PHE A 33 14.76 -1.23 5.98
CA PHE A 33 15.63 -0.36 6.73
C PHE A 33 15.33 -0.47 8.23
N ASN A 34 16.15 0.15 9.08
CA ASN A 34 16.13 0.01 10.54
C ASN A 34 16.44 -1.44 10.99
N ASP A 35 15.62 -2.01 11.86
CA ASP A 35 15.89 -3.25 12.59
C ASP A 35 16.15 -4.47 11.70
N PHE A 36 15.69 -4.45 10.46
CA PHE A 36 15.82 -5.56 9.51
C PHE A 36 16.79 -5.28 8.36
N SER A 37 17.43 -4.11 8.32
CA SER A 37 18.35 -3.74 7.24
C SER A 37 19.57 -4.66 7.12
N ASP A 38 20.02 -5.22 8.23
CA ASP A 38 21.20 -6.10 8.29
C ASP A 38 20.85 -7.57 8.04
N ALA A 39 19.55 -7.92 8.15
CA ALA A 39 19.10 -9.31 8.02
C ALA A 39 18.40 -9.59 6.69
N VAL A 40 17.89 -8.58 6.00
CA VAL A 40 17.09 -8.70 4.78
C VAL A 40 17.54 -7.67 3.75
N VAL A 41 18.00 -8.15 2.61
CA VAL A 41 18.50 -7.28 1.50
C VAL A 41 17.36 -6.63 0.73
N LEU A 42 16.33 -7.41 0.45
CA LEU A 42 15.21 -7.02 -0.41
C LEU A 42 13.94 -7.72 0.08
N SER A 43 12.81 -7.12 -0.17
CA SER A 43 11.54 -7.83 -0.05
C SER A 43 10.68 -7.61 -1.29
N ALA A 44 9.77 -8.54 -1.54
CA ALA A 44 8.77 -8.45 -2.59
C ALA A 44 7.42 -8.90 -2.05
N GLY A 45 6.36 -8.39 -2.64
CA GLY A 45 5.03 -8.78 -2.23
C GLY A 45 3.99 -8.67 -3.33
N VAL A 46 2.86 -9.28 -3.05
CA VAL A 46 1.65 -9.20 -3.86
C VAL A 46 0.51 -8.63 -3.02
N ASP A 47 -0.33 -7.84 -3.65
CA ASP A 47 -1.48 -7.21 -3.01
C ASP A 47 -2.77 -7.64 -3.72
N VAL A 48 -3.79 -7.92 -2.94
CA VAL A 48 -5.15 -8.19 -3.41
C VAL A 48 -6.13 -7.46 -2.51
N GLY A 49 -7.14 -6.83 -3.10
CA GLY A 49 -8.15 -6.16 -2.30
C GLY A 49 -9.38 -5.76 -3.08
N TYR A 50 -10.32 -5.21 -2.38
CA TYR A 50 -11.51 -4.61 -2.96
C TYR A 50 -11.71 -3.21 -2.40
N MET A 51 -11.88 -2.24 -3.28
CA MET A 51 -12.17 -0.85 -2.95
C MET A 51 -13.54 -0.47 -3.47
N HIS A 52 -14.32 0.16 -2.62
CA HIS A 52 -15.63 0.71 -2.93
C HIS A 52 -15.55 2.23 -2.97
N ALA A 53 -16.12 2.84 -4.01
CA ALA A 53 -16.18 4.29 -4.14
C ALA A 53 -17.24 4.86 -3.17
N LEU A 54 -16.81 5.62 -2.17
CA LEU A 54 -17.69 6.31 -1.22
C LEU A 54 -18.21 7.65 -1.78
N GLY A 55 -17.64 8.12 -2.90
CA GLY A 55 -17.98 9.37 -3.54
C GLY A 55 -17.07 9.65 -4.73
N GLU A 56 -17.00 10.90 -5.16
CA GLU A 56 -16.23 11.26 -6.36
C GLU A 56 -14.71 11.21 -6.19
N GLY A 57 -14.21 11.23 -4.95
CA GLY A 57 -12.76 11.32 -4.70
C GLY A 57 -12.26 10.46 -3.54
N VAL A 58 -13.07 9.55 -3.03
CA VAL A 58 -12.69 8.70 -1.89
C VAL A 58 -13.10 7.26 -2.15
N ASP A 59 -12.14 6.35 -2.05
CA ASP A 59 -12.37 4.91 -2.02
C ASP A 59 -12.04 4.38 -0.62
N ALA A 60 -12.82 3.43 -0.14
CA ALA A 60 -12.50 2.66 1.05
C ALA A 60 -12.76 1.17 0.81
N GLY A 61 -11.99 0.33 1.48
CA GLY A 61 -12.10 -1.10 1.29
C GLY A 61 -11.22 -1.92 2.19
N ILE A 62 -10.92 -3.11 1.74
CA ILE A 62 -10.03 -4.05 2.41
C ILE A 62 -8.91 -4.46 1.48
N MET A 63 -7.71 -4.59 2.04
CA MET A 63 -6.53 -5.06 1.35
C MET A 63 -5.92 -6.23 2.12
N THR A 64 -5.46 -7.22 1.40
CA THR A 64 -4.65 -8.33 1.89
C THR A 64 -3.51 -8.56 0.91
N GLY A 65 -2.58 -9.42 1.25
CA GLY A 65 -1.46 -9.70 0.38
C GLY A 65 -0.50 -10.71 0.99
N PHE A 66 0.66 -10.80 0.39
CA PHE A 66 1.77 -11.59 0.89
C PHE A 66 3.06 -10.80 0.71
N ILE A 67 3.86 -10.74 1.76
CA ILE A 67 5.16 -10.06 1.77
C ILE A 67 6.22 -11.11 2.10
N ASN A 68 7.28 -11.19 1.28
CA ASN A 68 8.44 -12.05 1.52
C ASN A 68 9.70 -11.20 1.58
N GLY A 69 10.39 -11.25 2.70
CA GLY A 69 11.72 -10.69 2.88
C GLY A 69 12.78 -11.75 2.58
N PHE A 70 13.69 -11.41 1.67
CA PHE A 70 14.81 -12.28 1.30
C PHE A 70 15.99 -11.98 2.21
N PRO A 71 16.49 -12.98 2.96
CA PRO A 71 17.59 -12.79 3.88
C PRO A 71 18.88 -12.42 3.17
N ASP A 72 19.77 -11.73 3.89
CA ASP A 72 21.14 -11.55 3.46
C ASP A 72 21.94 -12.84 3.66
N THR A 73 22.84 -13.15 2.74
CA THR A 73 23.71 -14.30 2.84
C THR A 73 24.95 -13.89 3.63
N PHE A 74 24.95 -14.08 4.93
CA PHE A 74 26.13 -13.89 5.75
C PHE A 74 27.17 -14.99 5.47
N ASP A 75 28.28 -14.61 4.84
CA ASP A 75 29.55 -15.37 4.73
C ASP A 75 29.42 -16.91 4.75
N GLY A 76 28.58 -17.50 3.90
CA GLY A 76 28.63 -18.92 3.54
C GLY A 76 28.28 -19.95 4.60
N ALA A 77 27.77 -19.59 5.77
CA ALA A 77 27.63 -20.53 6.89
C ALA A 77 26.22 -20.69 7.46
N VAL A 78 25.29 -19.75 7.30
CA VAL A 78 23.92 -19.88 7.85
C VAL A 78 22.90 -19.27 6.89
N ASP A 79 22.04 -20.11 6.31
CA ASP A 79 20.85 -19.66 5.60
C ASP A 79 19.82 -19.14 6.62
N LEU A 80 19.66 -17.81 6.69
CA LEU A 80 18.59 -17.23 7.49
C LEU A 80 17.24 -17.51 6.83
N PRO A 81 16.20 -17.83 7.61
CA PRO A 81 14.88 -18.06 7.04
C PRO A 81 14.29 -16.77 6.47
N ASN A 82 13.53 -16.89 5.40
CA ASN A 82 12.74 -15.77 4.87
C ASN A 82 11.82 -15.20 5.95
N VAL A 83 11.62 -13.90 5.96
CA VAL A 83 10.62 -13.26 6.83
C VAL A 83 9.34 -13.05 6.03
N GLN A 84 8.25 -13.68 6.45
CA GLN A 84 7.01 -13.72 5.69
C GLN A 84 5.83 -13.19 6.48
N PHE A 85 5.01 -12.37 5.81
CA PHE A 85 3.80 -11.78 6.39
C PHE A 85 2.61 -11.90 5.44
N LEU A 86 1.43 -12.05 6.05
CA LEU A 86 0.13 -11.96 5.40
C LEU A 86 -0.65 -10.80 6.04
N PRO A 87 -0.60 -9.60 5.45
CA PRO A 87 -1.36 -8.45 5.94
C PRO A 87 -2.85 -8.61 5.66
N LEU A 88 -3.68 -8.14 6.60
CA LEU A 88 -5.11 -7.92 6.44
C LEU A 88 -5.43 -6.54 6.99
N ALA A 89 -5.90 -5.64 6.14
CA ALA A 89 -6.00 -4.23 6.47
C ALA A 89 -7.27 -3.58 5.89
N ALA A 90 -7.81 -2.60 6.62
CA ALA A 90 -8.68 -1.59 6.05
C ALA A 90 -7.85 -0.62 5.23
N SER A 91 -8.38 -0.19 4.09
CA SER A 91 -7.71 0.69 3.14
C SER A 91 -8.57 1.88 2.80
N VAL A 92 -7.94 3.05 2.69
CA VAL A 92 -8.57 4.28 2.21
C VAL A 92 -7.68 4.91 1.16
N ARG A 93 -8.27 5.42 0.07
CA ARG A 93 -7.61 6.22 -0.97
C ARG A 93 -8.39 7.51 -1.18
N ILE A 94 -7.67 8.62 -1.27
CA ILE A 94 -8.20 9.95 -1.57
C ILE A 94 -7.58 10.39 -2.91
N TRP A 95 -8.41 10.83 -3.83
CA TRP A 95 -8.04 11.27 -5.17
C TRP A 95 -8.22 12.80 -5.29
N PRO A 96 -7.19 13.60 -4.94
CA PRO A 96 -7.27 15.06 -5.13
C PRO A 96 -7.23 15.47 -6.61
N SER A 97 -6.87 14.55 -7.49
CA SER A 97 -6.93 14.72 -8.95
C SER A 97 -7.24 13.39 -9.64
N ASN A 98 -7.46 13.43 -10.95
CA ASN A 98 -7.75 12.23 -11.75
C ASN A 98 -6.60 11.21 -11.80
N SER A 99 -5.40 11.61 -11.44
CA SER A 99 -4.21 10.76 -11.56
C SER A 99 -3.43 10.58 -10.27
N LEU A 100 -3.60 11.46 -9.30
CA LEU A 100 -2.85 11.41 -8.05
C LEU A 100 -3.72 10.85 -6.93
N SER A 101 -3.22 9.87 -6.20
CA SER A 101 -3.85 9.32 -5.01
C SER A 101 -2.96 9.45 -3.78
N PHE A 102 -3.60 9.67 -2.64
CA PHE A 102 -3.01 9.50 -1.32
C PHE A 102 -3.84 8.48 -0.56
N GLY A 103 -3.20 7.61 0.16
CA GLY A 103 -3.94 6.62 0.91
C GLY A 103 -3.15 5.97 2.02
N GLY A 104 -3.77 5.00 2.64
CA GLY A 104 -3.14 4.20 3.66
C GLY A 104 -3.95 2.96 3.97
N ASP A 105 -3.22 1.96 4.41
CA ASP A 105 -3.76 0.70 4.87
C ASP A 105 -3.39 0.56 6.35
N VAL A 106 -4.33 0.11 7.18
CA VAL A 106 -4.10 -0.15 8.61
C VAL A 106 -4.81 -1.44 9.00
N GLY A 107 -4.10 -2.32 9.68
CA GLY A 107 -4.63 -3.61 10.08
C GLY A 107 -3.64 -4.46 10.85
N GLN A 108 -3.66 -5.76 10.58
CA GLN A 108 -2.78 -6.74 11.21
C GLN A 108 -2.03 -7.51 10.12
N ALA A 109 -0.73 -7.69 10.29
CA ALA A 109 0.06 -8.63 9.52
C ALA A 109 0.23 -9.91 10.35
N LEU A 110 -0.14 -11.04 9.79
CA LEU A 110 0.11 -12.35 10.38
C LEU A 110 1.49 -12.82 9.94
N GLY A 111 2.34 -13.21 10.86
CA GLY A 111 3.59 -13.88 10.56
C GLY A 111 3.33 -15.34 10.17
N ILE A 112 4.05 -15.84 9.17
CA ILE A 112 3.85 -17.21 8.65
C ILE A 112 4.94 -18.15 9.11
N ASN A 113 6.15 -17.63 9.31
CA ASN A 113 7.29 -18.42 9.74
C ASN A 113 7.26 -18.70 11.26
N GLU A 114 7.95 -19.76 11.69
CA GLU A 114 8.18 -20.04 13.11
C GLU A 114 8.87 -18.86 13.80
N GLY A 115 8.33 -18.46 14.95
CA GLY A 115 8.84 -17.34 15.74
C GLY A 115 8.46 -15.95 15.21
N ASN A 116 7.58 -15.85 14.20
CA ASN A 116 7.05 -14.62 13.70
C ASN A 116 5.54 -14.54 13.97
N ASP A 117 5.17 -13.87 15.06
CA ASP A 117 3.75 -13.70 15.44
C ASP A 117 3.04 -12.60 14.63
N GLY A 118 3.79 -11.87 13.83
CA GLY A 118 3.28 -10.71 13.12
C GLY A 118 3.01 -9.51 14.03
N GLY A 119 2.18 -8.57 13.57
CA GLY A 119 1.91 -7.39 14.37
C GLY A 119 1.05 -6.33 13.68
N LEU A 120 0.93 -5.17 14.32
CA LEU A 120 0.19 -4.04 13.77
C LEU A 120 0.82 -3.59 12.46
N TYR A 121 0.03 -3.65 11.40
CA TYR A 121 0.40 -3.27 10.05
C TYR A 121 -0.14 -1.89 9.69
N TYR A 122 0.70 -1.05 9.09
CA TYR A 122 0.30 0.22 8.48
C TYR A 122 1.13 0.52 7.24
N ARG A 123 0.46 1.09 6.20
CA ARG A 123 1.12 1.38 4.92
C ARG A 123 0.57 2.68 4.30
N PRO A 124 1.09 3.87 4.66
CA PRO A 124 0.83 5.09 3.90
C PRO A 124 1.35 4.96 2.48
N THR A 125 0.59 5.48 1.51
CA THR A 125 0.84 5.31 0.08
C THR A 125 0.55 6.60 -0.68
N ILE A 126 1.41 6.89 -1.66
CA ILE A 126 1.17 7.88 -2.71
C ILE A 126 1.14 7.12 -4.02
N GLY A 127 0.12 7.34 -4.83
CA GLY A 127 -0.06 6.67 -6.12
C GLY A 127 -0.25 7.64 -7.26
N TYR A 128 0.20 7.23 -8.43
CA TYR A 128 -0.04 7.93 -9.68
C TYR A 128 -0.70 6.96 -10.67
N LEU A 129 -1.91 7.33 -11.12
CA LEU A 129 -2.67 6.55 -12.07
C LEU A 129 -2.10 6.74 -13.48
N PHE A 130 -1.63 5.63 -14.04
CA PHE A 130 -1.16 5.55 -15.41
C PHE A 130 -2.24 4.89 -16.28
N GLY A 131 -2.83 5.66 -17.18
CA GLY A 131 -4.01 5.23 -17.93
C GLY A 131 -5.28 5.25 -17.08
N THR A 132 -6.14 4.23 -17.25
CA THR A 132 -7.46 4.19 -16.59
C THR A 132 -7.51 3.34 -15.34
N ASN A 133 -6.67 2.32 -15.24
CA ASN A 133 -6.80 1.27 -14.24
C ASN A 133 -5.50 0.87 -13.55
N THR A 134 -4.35 1.40 -13.95
CA THR A 134 -3.05 1.01 -13.41
C THR A 134 -2.46 2.17 -12.61
N GLU A 135 -2.15 1.93 -11.35
CA GLU A 135 -1.51 2.87 -10.45
C GLU A 135 -0.07 2.42 -10.20
N ILE A 136 0.88 3.32 -10.41
CA ILE A 136 2.24 3.16 -9.89
C ILE A 136 2.23 3.82 -8.52
N ASN A 137 2.69 3.10 -7.49
CA ASN A 137 2.65 3.62 -6.13
C ASN A 137 4.01 3.56 -5.45
N PHE A 138 4.17 4.49 -4.52
CA PHE A 138 5.27 4.57 -3.59
C PHE A 138 4.70 4.52 -2.18
N SER A 139 5.19 3.62 -1.34
CA SER A 139 4.65 3.43 0.00
C SER A 139 5.73 3.10 1.02
N TYR A 140 5.38 3.34 2.26
CA TYR A 140 6.13 2.88 3.42
C TYR A 140 5.31 1.78 4.11
N THR A 141 5.92 0.65 4.42
CA THR A 141 5.27 -0.40 5.23
C THR A 141 5.94 -0.48 6.59
N GLY A 142 5.13 -0.39 7.65
CA GLY A 142 5.55 -0.66 9.00
C GLY A 142 4.75 -1.81 9.60
N ILE A 143 5.43 -2.80 10.20
CA ILE A 143 4.81 -3.87 10.99
C ILE A 143 5.48 -3.88 12.35
N LYS A 144 4.71 -3.61 13.40
CA LYS A 144 5.21 -3.61 14.78
C LYS A 144 5.20 -5.03 15.33
N LEU A 145 6.37 -5.59 15.52
CA LEU A 145 6.60 -6.91 16.13
C LEU A 145 6.99 -6.73 17.60
N ASP A 146 7.02 -7.83 18.34
CA ASP A 146 7.56 -7.82 19.71
C ASP A 146 9.08 -7.59 19.66
N GLY A 147 9.51 -6.41 20.14
CA GLY A 147 10.92 -6.01 20.23
C GLY A 147 11.57 -5.48 18.96
N ALA A 148 10.89 -5.46 17.81
CA ALA A 148 11.41 -4.93 16.55
C ALA A 148 10.30 -4.33 15.68
N THR A 149 10.69 -3.56 14.67
CA THR A 149 9.74 -3.05 13.67
C THR A 149 10.23 -3.40 12.27
N TRP A 150 9.43 -4.16 11.54
CA TRP A 150 9.62 -4.31 10.10
C TRP A 150 9.30 -2.99 9.40
N SER A 151 10.30 -2.42 8.74
CA SER A 151 10.18 -1.13 8.05
C SER A 151 10.69 -1.25 6.64
N THR A 152 9.86 -0.95 5.64
CA THR A 152 10.25 -0.99 4.23
C THR A 152 9.74 0.20 3.45
N VAL A 153 10.53 0.66 2.49
CA VAL A 153 10.10 1.56 1.43
C VAL A 153 9.80 0.73 0.19
N ASN A 154 8.63 0.94 -0.40
CA ASN A 154 8.14 0.09 -1.48
C ASN A 154 7.85 0.91 -2.73
N VAL A 155 8.12 0.29 -3.88
CA VAL A 155 7.64 0.73 -5.19
C VAL A 155 6.79 -0.40 -5.76
N GLY A 156 5.58 -0.07 -6.20
CA GLY A 156 4.63 -1.07 -6.66
C GLY A 156 3.78 -0.62 -7.84
N VAL A 157 3.12 -1.60 -8.41
CA VAL A 157 2.09 -1.41 -9.44
C VAL A 157 0.82 -2.06 -8.95
N LEU A 158 -0.29 -1.32 -8.99
CA LEU A 158 -1.61 -1.76 -8.60
C LEU A 158 -2.57 -1.61 -9.78
N HIS A 159 -3.18 -2.70 -10.19
CA HIS A 159 -4.16 -2.71 -11.26
C HIS A 159 -5.57 -2.89 -10.72
N THR A 160 -6.51 -2.07 -11.19
CA THR A 160 -7.92 -2.14 -10.80
C THR A 160 -8.74 -2.84 -11.86
N ILE A 161 -9.36 -3.95 -11.47
CA ILE A 161 -10.38 -4.62 -12.27
C ILE A 161 -11.73 -4.04 -11.85
N GLN A 162 -12.32 -3.20 -12.68
CA GLN A 162 -13.60 -2.57 -12.40
C GLN A 162 -14.73 -3.62 -12.39
N VAL A 163 -15.43 -3.76 -11.26
CA VAL A 163 -16.52 -4.74 -11.11
C VAL A 163 -17.84 -4.20 -11.63
N ARG A 164 -18.00 -2.87 -11.69
CA ARG A 164 -19.16 -2.21 -12.31
C ARG A 164 -18.70 -1.13 -13.27
N PRO A 165 -19.07 -1.21 -14.57
CA PRO A 165 -18.88 -0.09 -15.47
C PRO A 165 -19.72 1.09 -14.93
N ARG A 166 -19.07 2.22 -14.76
CA ARG A 166 -19.71 3.46 -14.32
C ARG A 166 -20.87 3.78 -15.26
N ARG A 167 -22.08 3.90 -14.74
CA ARG A 167 -23.17 4.53 -15.51
C ARG A 167 -22.83 6.02 -15.61
N LEU A 168 -22.51 6.46 -16.83
CA LEU A 168 -22.45 7.86 -17.20
C LEU A 168 -23.79 8.54 -17.05
#